data_e34257de4c5b1bc483517159eea6db87
#
_entry.id   e34257de4c5b1bc483517159eea6db87
#
_cell.length_a   1.000
_cell.length_b   1.000
_cell.length_c   1.000
_cell.angle_alpha   90.00
_cell.angle_beta   90.00
_cell.angle_gamma   90.00
#
_symmetry.space_group_name_H-M   'P 1'
#
loop_
_entity.id
_entity.type
_entity.pdbx_description
1 polymer ?
#
loop_
_entity_poly.entity_id
_entity_poly.type
_entity_poly.pdbx_seq_one_letter_code
_entity_poly.pdbx_strand_id
1 'polypeptide(L)'
;MNLDFEEAVFGCVKKVKIDTSVKCDECNGKGGHNETTCHTCHGSGQVTQEQRTMFGTFMTKATCPNCKGKGKSYEKRCNSCNGNGKVKKTVTKEVKVPAGVDDGNQLRISGAGEAGINGGPNGDVYIEFAIKTHPLYNRDGSDIYLELPLTITDAVLGCKKEVPTLYGTVKLTIQPGAETGDKHRLRGKGVETINGYGKGDMYVIINVITPTKLSREQKKLFEQLAKTDLENDSRFSKIEKYL
;
A
#
# COMPACT_ATOMS: atom_id res chain seq x y z
N MET A 1 6.33 0.58 2.22
CA MET A 1 6.93 -0.54 1.46
C MET A 1 6.40 -0.50 0.03
N ASN A 2 7.32 -0.48 -0.95
CA ASN A 2 6.92 -0.44 -2.36
C ASN A 2 6.56 -1.85 -2.85
N LEU A 3 5.40 -1.95 -3.48
CA LEU A 3 4.89 -3.16 -4.13
C LEU A 3 4.71 -2.93 -5.62
N ASP A 4 4.97 -3.95 -6.42
CA ASP A 4 4.52 -3.97 -7.79
C ASP A 4 3.00 -4.26 -7.82
N PHE A 5 2.33 -3.88 -8.89
CA PHE A 5 0.88 -4.00 -8.99
C PHE A 5 0.39 -5.44 -8.76
N GLU A 6 1.05 -6.41 -9.39
CA GLU A 6 0.73 -7.84 -9.26
C GLU A 6 0.97 -8.36 -7.84
N GLU A 7 2.00 -7.86 -7.15
CA GLU A 7 2.28 -8.22 -5.76
C GLU A 7 1.16 -7.75 -4.81
N ALA A 8 0.59 -6.58 -5.10
CA ALA A 8 -0.54 -6.06 -4.34
C ALA A 8 -1.84 -6.83 -4.63
N VAL A 9 -2.05 -7.22 -5.90
CA VAL A 9 -3.24 -7.96 -6.34
C VAL A 9 -3.26 -9.38 -5.78
N PHE A 10 -2.15 -10.11 -5.92
CA PHE A 10 -2.08 -11.54 -5.58
C PHE A 10 -1.51 -11.82 -4.20
N GLY A 11 -0.97 -10.79 -3.54
CA GLY A 11 -0.22 -10.96 -2.32
C GLY A 11 1.18 -11.53 -2.57
N CYS A 12 2.08 -11.30 -1.62
CA CYS A 12 3.45 -11.78 -1.72
C CYS A 12 4.08 -11.94 -0.34
N VAL A 13 5.28 -12.51 -0.29
CA VAL A 13 6.11 -12.54 0.91
C VAL A 13 7.38 -11.74 0.63
N LYS A 14 7.59 -10.67 1.40
CA LYS A 14 8.78 -9.82 1.28
C LYS A 14 9.59 -9.77 2.56
N LYS A 15 10.92 -9.69 2.41
CA LYS A 15 11.84 -9.47 3.51
C LYS A 15 12.07 -7.97 3.69
N VAL A 16 11.74 -7.48 4.88
CA VAL A 16 11.92 -6.07 5.25
C VAL A 16 13.02 -5.97 6.29
N LYS A 17 13.95 -5.06 6.08
CA LYS A 17 14.97 -4.69 7.04
C LYS A 17 14.42 -3.58 7.93
N ILE A 18 14.41 -3.80 9.23
CA ILE A 18 13.89 -2.88 10.23
C ILE A 18 15.03 -2.52 11.16
N ASP A 19 15.36 -1.24 11.23
CA ASP A 19 16.31 -0.73 12.20
C ASP A 19 15.59 -0.48 13.52
N THR A 20 15.89 -1.29 14.51
CA THR A 20 15.20 -1.26 15.80
C THR A 20 16.16 -1.45 16.95
N SER A 21 15.74 -1.01 18.14
CA SER A 21 16.46 -1.26 19.38
C SER A 21 16.00 -2.60 19.95
N VAL A 22 16.90 -3.58 20.00
CA VAL A 22 16.64 -4.90 20.58
C VAL A 22 17.23 -5.02 21.97
N LYS A 23 16.76 -5.96 22.77
CA LYS A 23 17.39 -6.30 24.06
C LYS A 23 18.85 -6.65 23.85
N CYS A 24 19.72 -6.13 24.70
CA CYS A 24 21.12 -6.49 24.67
C CYS A 24 21.29 -7.95 25.11
N ASP A 25 21.88 -8.75 24.26
CA ASP A 25 22.05 -10.19 24.50
C ASP A 25 22.99 -10.46 25.68
N GLU A 26 24.04 -9.63 25.88
CA GLU A 26 25.03 -9.79 26.97
C GLU A 26 24.43 -9.63 28.37
N CYS A 27 23.57 -8.64 28.56
CA CYS A 27 22.95 -8.37 29.86
C CYS A 27 21.45 -8.73 29.90
N ASN A 28 20.91 -9.35 28.87
CA ASN A 28 19.48 -9.72 28.75
C ASN A 28 18.53 -8.54 29.04
N GLY A 29 18.90 -7.34 28.58
CA GLY A 29 18.10 -6.12 28.77
C GLY A 29 18.27 -5.42 30.09
N LYS A 30 19.03 -5.96 31.03
CA LYS A 30 19.21 -5.39 32.38
C LYS A 30 20.04 -4.10 32.35
N GLY A 31 21.08 -4.01 31.54
CA GLY A 31 21.99 -2.88 31.43
C GLY A 31 23.26 -3.03 32.28
N GLY A 32 23.41 -4.11 33.02
CA GLY A 32 24.59 -4.38 33.86
C GLY A 32 24.56 -5.75 34.52
N HIS A 33 25.60 -6.02 35.26
CA HIS A 33 25.81 -7.26 36.01
C HIS A 33 25.90 -6.93 37.53
N ASN A 34 25.66 -7.92 38.36
CA ASN A 34 25.64 -7.79 39.84
C ASN A 34 24.62 -6.73 40.27
N GLU A 35 23.38 -7.13 40.23
CA GLU A 35 22.23 -6.28 40.52
C GLU A 35 22.12 -5.98 41.99
N THR A 36 22.03 -4.70 42.36
CA THR A 36 21.84 -4.22 43.72
C THR A 36 20.64 -3.29 43.81
N THR A 37 20.08 -3.12 44.99
CA THR A 37 18.99 -2.15 45.19
C THR A 37 19.51 -0.72 45.04
N CYS A 38 18.78 0.13 44.31
CA CYS A 38 19.17 1.52 44.15
C CYS A 38 19.20 2.29 45.48
N HIS A 39 20.34 2.83 45.86
CA HIS A 39 20.50 3.56 47.11
C HIS A 39 19.65 4.83 47.20
N THR A 40 19.39 5.49 46.08
CA THR A 40 18.66 6.77 46.03
C THR A 40 17.17 6.62 46.25
N CYS A 41 16.56 5.56 45.75
CA CYS A 41 15.12 5.35 45.83
C CYS A 41 14.70 4.08 46.59
N HIS A 42 15.69 3.38 47.16
CA HIS A 42 15.48 2.15 47.94
C HIS A 42 14.58 1.12 47.28
N GLY A 43 14.74 0.99 45.93
CA GLY A 43 13.98 0.04 45.14
C GLY A 43 12.67 0.58 44.55
N SER A 44 12.18 1.75 44.96
CA SER A 44 10.88 2.29 44.48
C SER A 44 10.90 2.79 43.02
N GLY A 45 12.07 3.07 42.46
CA GLY A 45 12.22 3.67 41.13
C GLY A 45 11.85 5.15 41.04
N GLN A 46 11.29 5.72 42.11
CA GLN A 46 10.82 7.11 42.17
C GLN A 46 11.45 7.83 43.40
N VAL A 47 11.58 9.13 43.29
CA VAL A 47 11.96 10.00 44.38
C VAL A 47 10.92 11.10 44.56
N THR A 48 10.67 11.49 45.79
CA THR A 48 9.78 12.62 46.10
C THR A 48 10.59 13.90 46.02
N GLN A 49 10.13 14.87 45.22
CA GLN A 49 10.71 16.20 45.13
C GLN A 49 9.72 17.24 45.66
N GLU A 50 10.21 18.12 46.49
CA GLU A 50 9.44 19.29 46.93
C GLU A 50 9.57 20.40 45.90
N GLN A 51 8.44 20.83 45.36
CA GLN A 51 8.36 21.95 44.44
C GLN A 51 7.67 23.12 45.14
N ARG A 52 8.44 24.17 45.46
CA ARG A 52 7.90 25.40 46.05
C ARG A 52 7.35 26.28 44.96
N THR A 53 6.08 26.60 45.05
CA THR A 53 5.38 27.55 44.15
C THR A 53 4.84 28.73 44.98
N MET A 54 4.38 29.77 44.31
CA MET A 54 3.77 30.93 44.99
C MET A 54 2.51 30.56 45.78
N PHE A 55 1.91 29.38 45.55
CA PHE A 55 0.69 28.88 46.19
C PHE A 55 0.97 27.78 47.24
N GLY A 56 2.23 27.54 47.57
CA GLY A 56 2.61 26.54 48.58
C GLY A 56 3.64 25.52 48.10
N THR A 57 3.95 24.58 48.98
CA THR A 57 4.88 23.48 48.68
C THR A 57 4.10 22.25 48.28
N PHE A 58 4.39 21.73 47.08
CA PHE A 58 3.79 20.49 46.57
C PHE A 58 4.84 19.39 46.54
N MET A 59 4.45 18.19 46.98
CA MET A 59 5.24 16.99 46.82
C MET A 59 4.92 16.29 45.52
N THR A 60 5.90 16.23 44.62
CA THR A 60 5.74 15.53 43.32
C THR A 60 6.65 14.29 43.29
N LYS A 61 6.11 13.18 42.75
CA LYS A 61 6.91 11.98 42.52
C LYS A 61 7.60 12.11 41.17
N ALA A 62 8.92 12.09 41.17
CA ALA A 62 9.75 12.11 39.98
C ALA A 62 10.46 10.77 39.79
N THR A 63 10.78 10.43 38.54
CA THR A 63 11.60 9.25 38.25
C THR A 63 12.96 9.39 38.87
N CYS A 64 13.43 8.37 39.59
CA CYS A 64 14.75 8.39 40.25
C CYS A 64 15.87 8.64 39.21
N PRO A 65 16.67 9.70 39.36
CA PRO A 65 17.70 10.07 38.38
C PRO A 65 18.82 9.02 38.29
N ASN A 66 19.09 8.31 39.38
CA ASN A 66 20.17 7.34 39.46
C ASN A 66 19.84 6.04 38.72
N CYS A 67 18.70 5.42 39.02
CA CYS A 67 18.27 4.15 38.41
C CYS A 67 17.34 4.34 37.20
N LYS A 68 16.94 5.56 36.88
CA LYS A 68 16.03 5.89 35.79
C LYS A 68 14.72 5.06 35.80
N GLY A 69 14.14 4.92 36.97
CA GLY A 69 12.89 4.18 37.18
C GLY A 69 13.06 2.67 37.37
N LYS A 70 14.25 2.12 37.25
CA LYS A 70 14.49 0.66 37.38
C LYS A 70 14.40 0.14 38.81
N GLY A 71 14.55 0.99 39.81
CA GLY A 71 14.66 0.59 41.24
C GLY A 71 15.96 -0.12 41.61
N LYS A 72 16.79 -0.44 40.64
CA LYS A 72 18.00 -1.27 40.75
C LYS A 72 19.21 -0.55 40.19
N SER A 73 20.38 -0.82 40.78
CA SER A 73 21.70 -0.39 40.32
C SER A 73 22.55 -1.61 39.99
N TYR A 74 23.63 -1.41 39.27
CA TYR A 74 24.53 -2.49 38.84
C TYR A 74 25.96 -2.10 39.22
N GLU A 75 26.72 -3.01 39.81
CA GLU A 75 28.14 -2.79 40.11
C GLU A 75 28.98 -2.61 38.85
N LYS A 76 28.66 -3.42 37.82
CA LYS A 76 29.31 -3.32 36.50
C LYS A 76 28.30 -3.00 35.43
N ARG A 77 28.47 -1.90 34.73
CA ARG A 77 27.68 -1.55 33.55
C ARG A 77 28.02 -2.51 32.40
N CYS A 78 27.01 -2.94 31.66
CA CYS A 78 27.22 -3.74 30.45
C CYS A 78 27.93 -2.87 29.40
N ASN A 79 29.06 -3.34 28.89
CA ASN A 79 29.84 -2.63 27.89
C ASN A 79 29.15 -2.58 26.52
N SER A 80 28.47 -3.65 26.10
CA SER A 80 27.81 -3.71 24.82
C SER A 80 26.68 -2.71 24.65
N CYS A 81 25.96 -2.36 25.71
CA CYS A 81 24.84 -1.42 25.67
C CYS A 81 25.08 -0.15 26.47
N ASN A 82 26.26 0.05 27.07
CA ASN A 82 26.61 1.20 27.91
C ASN A 82 25.58 1.47 29.02
N GLY A 83 25.05 0.41 29.64
CA GLY A 83 24.07 0.50 30.71
C GLY A 83 22.60 0.68 30.25
N ASN A 84 22.33 0.83 28.97
CA ASN A 84 20.97 1.07 28.47
C ASN A 84 20.10 -0.20 28.44
N GLY A 85 20.71 -1.37 28.39
CA GLY A 85 20.00 -2.65 28.22
C GLY A 85 19.52 -2.94 26.83
N LYS A 86 19.74 -2.03 25.87
CA LYS A 86 19.30 -2.14 24.47
C LYS A 86 20.43 -1.80 23.52
N VAL A 87 20.44 -2.44 22.36
CA VAL A 87 21.39 -2.17 21.27
C VAL A 87 20.62 -1.95 19.98
N LYS A 88 21.07 -1.04 19.14
CA LYS A 88 20.51 -0.85 17.79
C LYS A 88 20.94 -2.01 16.91
N LYS A 89 20.01 -2.62 16.22
CA LYS A 89 20.25 -3.74 15.32
C LYS A 89 19.29 -3.69 14.14
N THR A 90 19.79 -3.94 12.96
CA THR A 90 18.93 -4.17 11.78
C THR A 90 18.44 -5.61 11.82
N VAL A 91 17.14 -5.79 11.92
CA VAL A 91 16.49 -7.11 11.95
C VAL A 91 15.75 -7.30 10.64
N THR A 92 16.00 -8.43 9.97
CA THR A 92 15.23 -8.80 8.78
C THR A 92 14.01 -9.61 9.20
N LYS A 93 12.82 -9.14 8.81
CA LYS A 93 11.56 -9.84 9.03
C LYS A 93 10.91 -10.22 7.72
N GLU A 94 10.35 -11.42 7.66
CA GLU A 94 9.48 -11.81 6.56
C GLU A 94 8.07 -11.29 6.83
N VAL A 95 7.55 -10.58 5.85
CA VAL A 95 6.23 -9.94 5.88
C VAL A 95 5.37 -10.57 4.81
N LYS A 96 4.30 -11.20 5.23
CA LYS A 96 3.28 -11.74 4.32
C LYS A 96 2.30 -10.62 4.00
N VAL A 97 2.33 -10.14 2.77
CA VAL A 97 1.38 -9.15 2.24
C VAL A 97 0.13 -9.90 1.78
N PRO A 98 -1.05 -9.59 2.31
CA PRO A 98 -2.28 -10.21 1.84
C PRO A 98 -2.61 -9.77 0.41
N ALA A 99 -3.38 -10.61 -0.31
CA ALA A 99 -3.91 -10.24 -1.62
C ALA A 99 -4.90 -9.09 -1.51
N GLY A 100 -4.93 -8.22 -2.50
CA GLY A 100 -5.89 -7.14 -2.58
C GLY A 100 -5.52 -5.87 -1.82
N VAL A 101 -4.31 -5.76 -1.23
CA VAL A 101 -3.87 -4.53 -0.56
C VAL A 101 -3.93 -3.34 -1.52
N ASP A 102 -4.29 -2.17 -0.98
CA ASP A 102 -4.36 -0.92 -1.74
C ASP A 102 -3.32 0.08 -1.25
N ASP A 103 -3.12 1.13 -2.04
CA ASP A 103 -2.20 2.21 -1.68
C ASP A 103 -2.60 2.84 -0.34
N GLY A 104 -1.62 3.13 0.50
CA GLY A 104 -1.87 3.64 1.85
C GLY A 104 -2.37 2.63 2.89
N ASN A 105 -2.65 1.37 2.50
CA ASN A 105 -3.00 0.35 3.49
C ASN A 105 -1.83 0.08 4.43
N GLN A 106 -2.15 -0.19 5.70
CA GLN A 106 -1.16 -0.44 6.74
C GLN A 106 -1.26 -1.84 7.30
N LEU A 107 -0.12 -2.51 7.42
CA LEU A 107 0.02 -3.80 8.07
C LEU A 107 0.76 -3.63 9.42
N ARG A 108 0.13 -4.04 10.51
CA ARG A 108 0.73 -4.06 11.83
C ARG A 108 1.48 -5.36 12.07
N ILE A 109 2.74 -5.26 12.47
CA ILE A 109 3.56 -6.39 12.93
C ILE A 109 3.77 -6.24 14.43
N SER A 110 3.05 -7.02 15.20
CA SER A 110 3.09 -6.96 16.65
C SER A 110 4.44 -7.42 17.18
N GLY A 111 4.99 -6.66 18.15
CA GLY A 111 6.24 -6.99 18.83
C GLY A 111 7.51 -6.88 17.98
N ALA A 112 7.42 -6.34 16.77
CA ALA A 112 8.56 -6.15 15.86
C ALA A 112 9.25 -4.79 16.01
N GLY A 113 8.69 -3.89 16.80
CA GLY A 113 9.22 -2.57 17.06
C GLY A 113 10.34 -2.56 18.11
N GLU A 114 10.60 -1.38 18.68
CA GLU A 114 11.65 -1.20 19.67
C GLU A 114 11.39 -1.99 20.95
N ALA A 115 12.46 -2.48 21.55
CA ALA A 115 12.37 -3.15 22.85
C ALA A 115 11.77 -2.21 23.91
N GLY A 116 10.84 -2.73 24.72
CA GLY A 116 10.21 -1.99 25.80
C GLY A 116 11.20 -1.51 26.86
N ILE A 117 10.80 -0.54 27.67
CA ILE A 117 11.61 -0.01 28.77
C ILE A 117 11.48 -0.96 29.97
N ASN A 118 12.57 -1.17 30.71
CA ASN A 118 12.61 -1.98 31.93
C ASN A 118 12.03 -3.40 31.78
N GLY A 119 12.26 -4.04 30.64
CA GLY A 119 11.78 -5.40 30.38
C GLY A 119 10.33 -5.47 29.88
N GLY A 120 9.70 -4.34 29.59
CA GLY A 120 8.38 -4.29 28.99
C GLY A 120 8.32 -4.97 27.60
N PRO A 121 7.12 -5.18 27.06
CA PRO A 121 6.94 -5.75 25.72
C PRO A 121 7.54 -4.83 24.64
N ASN A 122 7.94 -5.43 23.54
CA ASN A 122 8.36 -4.65 22.39
C ASN A 122 7.17 -3.88 21.80
N GLY A 123 7.45 -2.74 21.19
CA GLY A 123 6.48 -2.02 20.37
C GLY A 123 6.13 -2.75 19.08
N ASP A 124 5.28 -2.17 18.29
CA ASP A 124 4.84 -2.71 17.01
C ASP A 124 5.47 -1.92 15.85
N VAL A 125 5.51 -2.54 14.68
CA VAL A 125 5.89 -1.90 13.43
C VAL A 125 4.67 -1.82 12.55
N TYR A 126 4.41 -0.65 11.98
CA TYR A 126 3.40 -0.43 10.98
C TYR A 126 4.08 -0.27 9.62
N ILE A 127 3.68 -1.09 8.68
CA ILE A 127 4.17 -1.03 7.30
C ILE A 127 3.06 -0.47 6.44
N GLU A 128 3.31 0.68 5.85
CA GLU A 128 2.44 1.29 4.85
C GLU A 128 2.87 0.83 3.45
N PHE A 129 1.89 0.47 2.63
CA PHE A 129 2.11 0.03 1.26
C PHE A 129 2.03 1.21 0.30
N ALA A 130 2.95 1.27 -0.64
CA ALA A 130 2.93 2.15 -1.80
C ALA A 130 2.95 1.29 -3.04
N ILE A 131 1.91 1.37 -3.86
CA ILE A 131 1.73 0.52 -5.03
C ILE A 131 2.16 1.28 -6.29
N LYS A 132 3.00 0.65 -7.11
CA LYS A 132 3.40 1.22 -8.39
C LYS A 132 2.24 1.17 -9.37
N THR A 133 2.10 2.23 -10.16
CA THR A 133 1.13 2.28 -11.26
C THR A 133 1.44 1.21 -12.30
N HIS A 134 0.40 0.57 -12.82
CA HIS A 134 0.54 -0.38 -13.90
C HIS A 134 0.33 0.32 -15.27
N PRO A 135 1.11 -0.02 -16.32
CA PRO A 135 1.01 0.66 -17.61
C PRO A 135 -0.32 0.41 -18.35
N LEU A 136 -1.01 -0.66 -18.01
CA LEU A 136 -2.21 -1.12 -18.70
C LEU A 136 -3.48 -0.99 -17.85
N TYR A 137 -3.37 -1.21 -16.54
CA TYR A 137 -4.51 -1.28 -15.65
C TYR A 137 -4.59 -0.07 -14.73
N ASN A 138 -5.77 0.53 -14.66
CA ASN A 138 -6.13 1.47 -13.60
C ASN A 138 -6.99 0.74 -12.58
N ARG A 139 -6.73 0.96 -11.29
CA ARG A 139 -7.45 0.32 -10.19
C ARG A 139 -8.28 1.36 -9.44
N ASP A 140 -9.51 0.99 -9.10
CA ASP A 140 -10.38 1.74 -8.20
C ASP A 140 -11.00 0.76 -7.21
N GLY A 141 -10.48 0.77 -5.98
CA GLY A 141 -10.83 -0.20 -4.95
C GLY A 141 -10.55 -1.64 -5.38
N SER A 142 -11.59 -2.44 -5.58
CA SER A 142 -11.49 -3.83 -6.07
C SER A 142 -11.65 -3.95 -7.59
N ASP A 143 -12.10 -2.90 -8.25
CA ASP A 143 -12.36 -2.93 -9.69
C ASP A 143 -11.15 -2.50 -10.50
N ILE A 144 -11.03 -3.05 -11.71
CA ILE A 144 -9.95 -2.78 -12.65
C ILE A 144 -10.52 -2.20 -13.94
N TYR A 145 -9.85 -1.19 -14.47
CA TYR A 145 -10.19 -0.52 -15.71
C TYR A 145 -9.07 -0.72 -16.72
N LEU A 146 -9.48 -1.10 -17.95
CA LEU A 146 -8.58 -1.25 -19.09
C LEU A 146 -9.16 -0.47 -20.26
N GLU A 147 -8.36 0.37 -20.89
CA GLU A 147 -8.71 0.97 -22.18
C GLU A 147 -8.31 0.02 -23.31
N LEU A 148 -9.30 -0.40 -24.11
CA LEU A 148 -9.10 -1.26 -25.26
C LEU A 148 -9.14 -0.42 -26.55
N PRO A 149 -7.99 -0.23 -27.22
CA PRO A 149 -7.97 0.47 -28.49
C PRO A 149 -8.61 -0.38 -29.58
N LEU A 150 -9.54 0.23 -30.34
CA LEU A 150 -10.15 -0.34 -31.52
C LEU A 150 -9.83 0.49 -32.77
N THR A 151 -9.73 -0.16 -33.89
CA THR A 151 -9.75 0.53 -35.19
C THR A 151 -11.18 0.98 -35.50
N ILE A 152 -11.31 1.98 -36.36
CA ILE A 152 -12.65 2.42 -36.88
C ILE A 152 -13.41 1.25 -37.52
N THR A 153 -12.71 0.40 -38.25
CA THR A 153 -13.31 -0.78 -38.91
C THR A 153 -13.79 -1.81 -37.89
N ASP A 154 -13.02 -2.06 -36.83
CA ASP A 154 -13.43 -2.95 -35.73
C ASP A 154 -14.68 -2.42 -35.02
N ALA A 155 -14.73 -1.10 -34.79
CA ALA A 155 -15.86 -0.47 -34.12
C ALA A 155 -17.14 -0.50 -34.96
N VAL A 156 -17.03 -0.22 -36.27
CA VAL A 156 -18.18 -0.19 -37.17
C VAL A 156 -18.71 -1.59 -37.47
N LEU A 157 -17.83 -2.54 -37.80
CA LEU A 157 -18.21 -3.88 -38.24
C LEU A 157 -18.40 -4.89 -37.11
N GLY A 158 -17.95 -4.53 -35.93
CA GLY A 158 -17.83 -5.44 -34.82
C GLY A 158 -16.62 -6.37 -34.94
N CYS A 159 -16.14 -6.91 -33.84
CA CYS A 159 -14.97 -7.78 -33.84
C CYS A 159 -14.92 -8.69 -32.61
N LYS A 160 -13.97 -9.62 -32.62
CA LYS A 160 -13.59 -10.40 -31.44
C LYS A 160 -12.16 -10.05 -31.09
N LYS A 161 -11.95 -9.53 -29.86
CA LYS A 161 -10.63 -9.16 -29.35
C LYS A 161 -10.25 -10.03 -28.16
N GLU A 162 -8.98 -10.37 -28.07
CA GLU A 162 -8.40 -10.96 -26.88
C GLU A 162 -7.99 -9.85 -25.92
N VAL A 163 -8.55 -9.89 -24.71
CA VAL A 163 -8.33 -8.88 -23.68
C VAL A 163 -7.54 -9.51 -22.55
N PRO A 164 -6.37 -8.96 -22.20
CA PRO A 164 -5.62 -9.42 -21.06
C PRO A 164 -6.37 -9.06 -19.78
N THR A 165 -6.43 -9.99 -18.85
CA THR A 165 -6.98 -9.78 -17.50
C THR A 165 -5.95 -10.21 -16.48
N LEU A 166 -6.16 -9.87 -15.20
CA LEU A 166 -5.32 -10.33 -14.09
C LEU A 166 -5.20 -11.86 -14.01
N TYR A 167 -6.17 -12.59 -14.58
CA TYR A 167 -6.28 -14.06 -14.50
C TYR A 167 -6.14 -14.74 -15.86
N GLY A 168 -5.39 -14.13 -16.78
CA GLY A 168 -5.21 -14.63 -18.15
C GLY A 168 -6.07 -13.90 -19.17
N THR A 169 -6.11 -14.38 -20.39
CA THR A 169 -6.77 -13.71 -21.53
C THR A 169 -8.22 -14.15 -21.68
N VAL A 170 -9.10 -13.20 -21.98
CA VAL A 170 -10.53 -13.43 -22.26
C VAL A 170 -10.86 -12.94 -23.66
N LYS A 171 -11.67 -13.70 -24.41
CA LYS A 171 -12.21 -13.27 -25.69
C LYS A 171 -13.45 -12.41 -25.48
N LEU A 172 -13.37 -11.15 -25.86
CA LEU A 172 -14.47 -10.20 -25.83
C LEU A 172 -15.05 -10.04 -27.23
N THR A 173 -16.36 -10.21 -27.37
CA THR A 173 -17.08 -9.94 -28.59
C THR A 173 -17.63 -8.52 -28.52
N ILE A 174 -17.28 -7.70 -29.50
CA ILE A 174 -17.72 -6.31 -29.64
C ILE A 174 -18.73 -6.27 -30.78
N GLN A 175 -19.90 -5.73 -30.48
CA GLN A 175 -20.96 -5.61 -31.44
C GLN A 175 -20.66 -4.49 -32.45
N PRO A 176 -21.22 -4.56 -33.68
CA PRO A 176 -21.14 -3.46 -34.63
C PRO A 176 -21.71 -2.17 -34.06
N GLY A 177 -21.08 -1.04 -34.41
CA GLY A 177 -21.51 0.27 -33.95
C GLY A 177 -20.99 0.64 -32.55
N ALA A 178 -19.90 0.02 -32.07
CA ALA A 178 -19.29 0.35 -30.79
C ALA A 178 -18.72 1.78 -30.79
N GLU A 179 -18.96 2.51 -29.70
CA GLU A 179 -18.50 3.89 -29.54
C GLU A 179 -17.36 4.00 -28.52
N THR A 180 -16.58 5.07 -28.63
CA THR A 180 -15.59 5.41 -27.60
C THR A 180 -16.32 5.70 -26.29
N GLY A 181 -15.86 5.04 -25.20
CA GLY A 181 -16.47 5.15 -23.88
C GLY A 181 -17.40 3.99 -23.53
N ASP A 182 -17.75 3.13 -24.48
CA ASP A 182 -18.54 1.93 -24.19
C ASP A 182 -17.82 1.04 -23.19
N LYS A 183 -18.57 0.54 -22.20
CA LYS A 183 -18.01 -0.24 -21.08
C LYS A 183 -18.50 -1.67 -21.12
N HIS A 184 -17.59 -2.61 -21.18
CA HIS A 184 -17.84 -4.04 -21.08
C HIS A 184 -17.36 -4.57 -19.72
N ARG A 185 -18.29 -5.09 -18.91
CA ARG A 185 -18.02 -5.63 -17.58
C ARG A 185 -17.63 -7.11 -17.67
N LEU A 186 -16.45 -7.44 -17.16
CA LEU A 186 -15.98 -8.82 -16.97
C LEU A 186 -16.09 -9.16 -15.48
N ARG A 187 -17.13 -9.89 -15.12
CA ARG A 187 -17.44 -10.21 -13.71
C ARG A 187 -16.36 -11.06 -13.07
N GLY A 188 -15.99 -10.71 -11.83
CA GLY A 188 -15.00 -11.43 -11.02
C GLY A 188 -13.57 -11.40 -11.58
N LYS A 189 -13.27 -10.44 -12.48
CA LYS A 189 -11.92 -10.25 -13.05
C LYS A 189 -11.16 -9.09 -12.43
N GLY A 190 -11.68 -8.48 -11.38
CA GLY A 190 -11.02 -7.48 -10.56
C GLY A 190 -10.15 -8.08 -9.46
N VAL A 191 -9.82 -7.27 -8.46
CA VAL A 191 -8.95 -7.59 -7.33
C VAL A 191 -9.75 -8.23 -6.19
N GLU A 192 -9.11 -9.08 -5.44
CA GLU A 192 -9.67 -9.70 -4.24
C GLU A 192 -9.89 -8.65 -3.13
N THR A 193 -11.01 -8.74 -2.42
CA THR A 193 -11.37 -7.77 -1.36
C THR A 193 -10.70 -8.18 -0.05
N ILE A 194 -9.88 -7.32 0.56
CA ILE A 194 -9.14 -7.63 1.81
C ILE A 194 -10.07 -8.01 2.97
N ASN A 195 -11.16 -7.24 3.15
CA ASN A 195 -12.07 -7.36 4.29
C ASN A 195 -13.45 -7.90 3.90
N GLY A 196 -13.59 -8.48 2.70
CA GLY A 196 -14.85 -8.96 2.16
C GLY A 196 -14.70 -10.31 1.47
N TYR A 197 -15.84 -10.83 1.00
CA TYR A 197 -15.87 -12.03 0.19
C TYR A 197 -15.97 -11.66 -1.29
N GLY A 198 -15.14 -12.31 -2.11
CA GLY A 198 -15.21 -12.21 -3.55
C GLY A 198 -14.14 -11.30 -4.16
N LYS A 199 -14.31 -11.05 -5.44
CA LYS A 199 -13.45 -10.24 -6.29
C LYS A 199 -14.27 -9.15 -6.93
N GLY A 200 -13.66 -8.01 -7.15
CA GLY A 200 -14.22 -6.95 -7.98
C GLY A 200 -14.33 -7.39 -9.45
N ASP A 201 -14.72 -6.48 -10.29
CA ASP A 201 -14.91 -6.69 -11.70
C ASP A 201 -13.85 -5.96 -12.52
N MET A 202 -13.73 -6.35 -13.78
CA MET A 202 -12.90 -5.62 -14.73
C MET A 202 -13.80 -4.95 -15.76
N TYR A 203 -13.56 -3.66 -15.96
CA TYR A 203 -14.25 -2.84 -16.96
C TYR A 203 -13.32 -2.56 -18.12
N VAL A 204 -13.70 -3.06 -19.28
CA VAL A 204 -13.01 -2.79 -20.55
C VAL A 204 -13.70 -1.59 -21.20
N ILE A 205 -12.99 -0.49 -21.34
CA ILE A 205 -13.49 0.75 -21.94
C ILE A 205 -12.99 0.81 -23.36
N ILE A 206 -13.91 0.89 -24.31
CA ILE A 206 -13.58 1.00 -25.74
C ILE A 206 -13.01 2.39 -26.02
N ASN A 207 -11.91 2.42 -26.76
CA ASN A 207 -11.29 3.65 -27.26
C ASN A 207 -11.04 3.51 -28.75
N VAL A 208 -11.89 4.12 -29.57
CA VAL A 208 -11.77 4.08 -31.05
C VAL A 208 -10.68 5.03 -31.49
N ILE A 209 -9.62 4.48 -32.08
CA ILE A 209 -8.46 5.25 -32.52
C ILE A 209 -8.59 5.64 -33.98
N THR A 210 -8.59 6.94 -34.25
CA THR A 210 -8.53 7.46 -35.62
C THR A 210 -7.11 7.35 -36.15
N PRO A 211 -6.87 6.65 -37.27
CA PRO A 211 -5.54 6.49 -37.84
C PRO A 211 -5.01 7.80 -38.41
N THR A 212 -3.83 8.22 -37.96
CA THR A 212 -3.17 9.46 -38.42
C THR A 212 -2.27 9.25 -39.64
N LYS A 213 -1.84 8.01 -39.87
CA LYS A 213 -0.99 7.64 -41.02
C LYS A 213 -1.71 6.58 -41.87
N LEU A 214 -2.08 6.93 -43.08
CA LEU A 214 -2.76 6.04 -44.01
C LEU A 214 -1.85 5.68 -45.19
N SER A 215 -1.89 4.45 -45.63
CA SER A 215 -1.33 4.04 -46.91
C SER A 215 -2.14 4.66 -48.06
N ARG A 216 -1.60 4.66 -49.29
CA ARG A 216 -2.32 5.15 -50.47
C ARG A 216 -3.64 4.38 -50.72
N GLU A 217 -3.65 3.10 -50.48
CA GLU A 217 -4.81 2.25 -50.59
C GLU A 217 -5.88 2.56 -49.53
N GLN A 218 -5.47 2.64 -48.28
CA GLN A 218 -6.35 3.03 -47.16
C GLN A 218 -7.00 4.39 -47.40
N LYS A 219 -6.21 5.38 -47.85
CA LYS A 219 -6.72 6.71 -48.20
C LYS A 219 -7.80 6.64 -49.27
N LYS A 220 -7.58 5.88 -50.34
CA LYS A 220 -8.59 5.70 -51.40
C LYS A 220 -9.89 5.08 -50.87
N LEU A 221 -9.79 4.08 -49.99
CA LEU A 221 -10.97 3.47 -49.36
C LEU A 221 -11.74 4.46 -48.51
N PHE A 222 -11.06 5.28 -47.72
CA PHE A 222 -11.71 6.36 -46.96
C PHE A 222 -12.32 7.43 -47.86
N GLU A 223 -11.66 7.83 -48.95
CA GLU A 223 -12.20 8.77 -49.94
C GLU A 223 -13.44 8.20 -50.67
N GLN A 224 -13.50 6.88 -50.86
CA GLN A 224 -14.70 6.23 -51.41
C GLN A 224 -15.84 6.20 -50.39
N LEU A 225 -15.53 5.87 -49.13
CA LEU A 225 -16.52 5.84 -48.07
C LEU A 225 -17.09 7.23 -47.79
N ALA A 226 -16.28 8.28 -47.86
CA ALA A 226 -16.71 9.67 -47.68
C ALA A 226 -17.69 10.17 -48.77
N LYS A 227 -17.83 9.46 -49.89
CA LYS A 227 -18.82 9.76 -50.93
C LYS A 227 -20.19 9.13 -50.63
N THR A 228 -20.27 8.30 -49.62
CA THR A 228 -21.54 7.70 -49.17
C THR A 228 -22.11 8.56 -48.05
N ASP A 229 -23.41 8.50 -47.86
CA ASP A 229 -24.05 9.18 -46.73
C ASP A 229 -23.74 8.45 -45.40
N LEU A 230 -23.07 9.13 -44.50
CA LEU A 230 -22.73 8.63 -43.16
C LEU A 230 -23.44 9.42 -42.04
N GLU A 231 -24.27 10.42 -42.42
CA GLU A 231 -24.90 11.33 -41.46
C GLU A 231 -26.31 10.84 -41.04
N ASN A 232 -26.54 9.53 -41.06
CA ASN A 232 -27.84 8.91 -40.76
C ASN A 232 -28.20 8.92 -39.27
N ASP A 233 -27.31 9.38 -38.38
CA ASP A 233 -27.57 9.43 -36.96
C ASP A 233 -28.32 10.70 -36.54
N SER A 234 -29.26 10.55 -35.63
CA SER A 234 -30.08 11.69 -35.11
C SER A 234 -29.28 12.83 -34.49
N ARG A 235 -28.03 12.57 -34.13
CA ARG A 235 -27.11 13.58 -33.60
C ARG A 235 -26.73 14.63 -34.64
N PHE A 236 -26.60 14.24 -35.91
CA PHE A 236 -26.36 15.17 -37.03
C PHE A 236 -27.57 16.06 -37.26
N SER A 237 -28.77 15.49 -37.38
CA SER A 237 -29.99 16.24 -37.62
C SER A 237 -30.37 17.21 -36.48
N LYS A 238 -29.89 16.98 -35.27
CA LYS A 238 -30.08 17.95 -34.18
C LYS A 238 -29.28 19.23 -34.37
N ILE A 239 -28.08 19.13 -34.92
CA ILE A 239 -27.22 20.27 -35.19
C ILE A 239 -27.73 21.09 -36.32
N GLU A 240 -28.21 20.45 -37.40
CA GLU A 240 -28.79 21.12 -38.58
C GLU A 240 -29.97 22.03 -38.25
N LYS A 241 -30.71 21.76 -37.18
CA LYS A 241 -31.81 22.62 -36.72
C LYS A 241 -31.39 23.96 -36.17
N TYR A 242 -30.11 24.15 -35.88
CA TYR A 242 -29.55 25.36 -35.30
C TYR A 242 -28.60 26.09 -36.27
N LEU A 243 -28.38 25.57 -37.46
CA LEU A 243 -27.67 26.20 -38.59
C LEU A 243 -28.64 26.91 -39.49
#